data_18b1855da1b24e5c00c4ec290184b339
#
_entry.id   18b1855da1b24e5c00c4ec290184b339
#
_cell.length_a   1.000
_cell.length_b   1.000
_cell.length_c   1.000
_cell.angle_alpha   90.00
_cell.angle_beta   90.00
_cell.angle_gamma   90.00
#
_symmetry.space_group_name_H-M   'P 1'
#
loop_
_entity.id
_entity.type
_entity.pdbx_description
1 polymer ?
#
loop_
_entity_poly.entity_id
_entity_poly.type
_entity_poly.pdbx_seq_one_letter_code
_entity_poly.pdbx_strand_id
1 'polypeptide(L)'
;TRDADLELKELEADDLLLAVEQSLQKRRLGGDVVRLEVESDMPENILKLLIESISIQKEYIYFCKSLLGLDDLNQLTKIDRDDLKENLLIGKTHPELKHLDLPSNKNPNSIFKILRKKNILLHHPYDLFKTSVEEFINKAADDPLVMAIKITLYRVSQDSPIIAALMRAAENGKEVMTLVELKARFDE
;
A
#
# COMPACT_ATOMS: atom_id res chain seq x y z
N THR A 1 -18.53 -11.92 3.85
CA THR A 1 -17.13 -11.85 3.37
C THR A 1 -17.01 -12.64 2.08
N ARG A 2 -16.33 -12.09 1.13
CA ARG A 2 -16.00 -12.74 -0.14
C ARG A 2 -14.51 -13.06 -0.19
N ASP A 3 -14.16 -14.09 -0.95
CA ASP A 3 -12.76 -14.43 -1.16
C ASP A 3 -12.07 -13.33 -1.97
N ALA A 4 -10.97 -12.83 -1.44
CA ALA A 4 -10.10 -11.87 -2.11
C ALA A 4 -8.88 -12.55 -2.76
N ASP A 5 -8.57 -13.77 -2.37
CA ASP A 5 -7.49 -14.56 -2.94
C ASP A 5 -7.99 -15.32 -4.17
N LEU A 6 -7.73 -14.78 -5.35
CA LEU A 6 -7.95 -15.50 -6.59
C LEU A 6 -6.69 -16.31 -6.91
N GLU A 7 -6.82 -17.63 -6.96
CA GLU A 7 -5.75 -18.49 -7.43
C GLU A 7 -5.43 -18.15 -8.90
N LEU A 8 -4.28 -17.58 -9.13
CA LEU A 8 -3.72 -17.49 -10.47
C LEU A 8 -2.97 -18.78 -10.76
N LYS A 9 -3.40 -19.47 -11.81
CA LYS A 9 -2.65 -20.60 -12.34
C LYS A 9 -1.45 -20.05 -13.14
N GLU A 10 -0.45 -19.57 -12.43
CA GLU A 10 0.72 -18.89 -13.00
C GLU A 10 1.49 -19.76 -14.00
N LEU A 11 1.50 -21.07 -13.78
CA LEU A 11 2.16 -22.06 -14.64
C LEU A 11 1.41 -22.35 -15.95
N GLU A 12 0.13 -22.00 -16.05
CA GLU A 12 -0.74 -22.24 -17.20
C GLU A 12 -1.01 -20.94 -17.99
N ALA A 13 -0.53 -19.78 -17.51
CA ALA A 13 -0.77 -18.50 -18.14
C ALA A 13 0.31 -18.17 -19.18
N ASP A 14 -0.06 -18.10 -20.45
CA ASP A 14 0.82 -17.66 -21.54
C ASP A 14 1.22 -16.17 -21.38
N ASP A 15 0.35 -15.37 -20.73
CA ASP A 15 0.58 -13.97 -20.38
C ASP A 15 0.13 -13.72 -18.94
N LEU A 16 1.10 -13.61 -18.04
CA LEU A 16 0.87 -13.36 -16.62
C LEU A 16 0.18 -12.01 -16.37
N LEU A 17 0.53 -10.98 -17.13
CA LEU A 17 -0.07 -9.65 -16.96
C LEU A 17 -1.58 -9.67 -17.27
N LEU A 18 -1.95 -10.33 -18.37
CA LEU A 18 -3.35 -10.49 -18.76
C LEU A 18 -4.12 -11.34 -17.74
N ALA A 19 -3.50 -12.41 -17.21
CA ALA A 19 -4.10 -13.24 -16.17
C ALA A 19 -4.35 -12.46 -14.87
N VAL A 20 -3.42 -11.59 -14.46
CA VAL A 20 -3.57 -10.69 -13.31
C VAL A 20 -4.69 -9.69 -13.56
N GLU A 21 -4.75 -9.06 -14.73
CA GLU A 21 -5.80 -8.10 -15.09
C GLU A 21 -7.19 -8.74 -15.05
N GLN A 22 -7.34 -9.92 -15.62
CA GLN A 22 -8.60 -10.68 -15.56
C GLN A 22 -9.00 -11.07 -14.13
N SER A 23 -8.02 -11.42 -13.29
CA SER A 23 -8.24 -11.70 -11.87
C SER A 23 -8.71 -10.48 -11.10
N LEU A 24 -8.12 -9.32 -11.35
CA LEU A 24 -8.55 -8.05 -10.75
C LEU A 24 -9.98 -7.68 -11.17
N GLN A 25 -10.36 -7.91 -12.45
CA GLN A 25 -11.73 -7.69 -12.90
C GLN A 25 -12.72 -8.64 -12.19
N LYS A 26 -12.37 -9.93 -12.03
CA LYS A 26 -13.19 -10.89 -11.27
C LYS A 26 -13.32 -10.48 -9.80
N ARG A 27 -12.27 -9.97 -9.19
CA ARG A 27 -12.28 -9.47 -7.81
C ARG A 27 -13.28 -8.30 -7.65
N ARG A 28 -13.34 -7.37 -8.60
CA ARG A 28 -14.33 -6.26 -8.61
C ARG A 28 -15.78 -6.75 -8.71
N LEU A 29 -16.02 -7.85 -9.41
CA LEU A 29 -17.34 -8.48 -9.51
C LEU A 29 -17.71 -9.30 -8.26
N GLY A 30 -16.77 -9.47 -7.32
CA GLY A 30 -16.89 -10.20 -6.09
C GLY A 30 -16.56 -11.69 -6.25
N GLY A 31 -15.52 -12.16 -5.54
CA GLY A 31 -15.18 -13.58 -5.42
C GLY A 31 -16.29 -14.41 -4.71
N ASP A 32 -16.05 -15.71 -4.57
CA ASP A 32 -16.97 -16.60 -3.87
C ASP A 32 -17.24 -16.17 -2.43
N VAL A 33 -18.45 -16.39 -1.97
CA VAL A 33 -18.80 -16.08 -0.58
C VAL A 33 -18.25 -17.15 0.33
N VAL A 34 -17.32 -16.77 1.19
CA VAL A 34 -16.60 -17.67 2.10
C VAL A 34 -17.06 -17.54 3.56
N ARG A 35 -17.85 -16.53 3.89
CA ARG A 35 -18.36 -16.31 5.24
C ARG A 35 -19.60 -15.42 5.21
N LEU A 36 -20.65 -15.85 5.92
CA LEU A 36 -21.85 -15.06 6.19
C LEU A 36 -22.03 -14.87 7.69
N GLU A 37 -22.09 -13.64 8.13
CA GLU A 37 -22.47 -13.29 9.49
C GLU A 37 -23.87 -12.71 9.50
N VAL A 38 -24.72 -13.19 10.39
CA VAL A 38 -26.10 -12.77 10.54
C VAL A 38 -26.43 -12.51 12.01
N GLU A 39 -27.40 -11.67 12.27
CA GLU A 39 -27.93 -11.50 13.61
C GLU A 39 -28.57 -12.81 14.11
N SER A 40 -28.41 -13.10 15.39
CA SER A 40 -28.87 -14.37 15.98
C SER A 40 -30.40 -14.52 15.99
N ASP A 41 -31.14 -13.43 15.82
CA ASP A 41 -32.60 -13.38 15.75
C ASP A 41 -33.15 -13.17 14.33
N MET A 42 -32.27 -13.30 13.32
CA MET A 42 -32.68 -13.22 11.92
C MET A 42 -33.79 -14.23 11.61
N PRO A 43 -34.91 -13.79 11.00
CA PRO A 43 -35.98 -14.72 10.61
C PRO A 43 -35.50 -15.81 9.65
N GLU A 44 -35.93 -17.05 9.92
CA GLU A 44 -35.46 -18.23 9.18
C GLU A 44 -35.73 -18.16 7.68
N ASN A 45 -36.86 -17.56 7.27
CA ASN A 45 -37.20 -17.39 5.88
C ASN A 45 -36.24 -16.43 5.16
N ILE A 46 -35.76 -15.37 5.84
CA ILE A 46 -34.78 -14.42 5.31
C ILE A 46 -33.41 -15.11 5.20
N LEU A 47 -33.00 -15.83 6.24
CA LEU A 47 -31.77 -16.58 6.24
C LEU A 47 -31.73 -17.60 5.06
N LYS A 48 -32.82 -18.32 4.85
CA LYS A 48 -32.94 -19.29 3.75
C LYS A 48 -32.79 -18.60 2.39
N LEU A 49 -33.47 -17.48 2.19
CA LEU A 49 -33.36 -16.68 0.97
C LEU A 49 -31.90 -16.22 0.73
N LEU A 50 -31.20 -15.77 1.77
CA LEU A 50 -29.78 -15.37 1.65
C LEU A 50 -28.90 -16.55 1.26
N ILE A 51 -29.04 -17.70 1.93
CA ILE A 51 -28.26 -18.92 1.62
C ILE A 51 -28.42 -19.33 0.16
N GLU A 52 -29.66 -19.33 -0.33
CA GLU A 52 -29.98 -19.68 -1.71
C GLU A 52 -29.39 -18.66 -2.71
N SER A 53 -29.52 -17.36 -2.39
CA SER A 53 -29.09 -16.26 -3.28
C SER A 53 -27.57 -16.17 -3.44
N ILE A 54 -26.81 -16.49 -2.39
CA ILE A 54 -25.34 -16.37 -2.40
C ILE A 54 -24.64 -17.74 -2.48
N SER A 55 -25.42 -18.82 -2.50
CA SER A 55 -24.93 -20.20 -2.62
C SER A 55 -23.88 -20.59 -1.57
N ILE A 56 -24.05 -20.15 -0.31
CA ILE A 56 -23.11 -20.43 0.79
C ILE A 56 -23.46 -21.73 1.51
N GLN A 57 -22.44 -22.46 1.93
CA GLN A 57 -22.60 -23.67 2.75
C GLN A 57 -22.89 -23.29 4.21
N LYS A 58 -23.66 -24.12 4.92
CA LYS A 58 -24.12 -23.84 6.28
C LYS A 58 -22.98 -23.70 7.29
N GLU A 59 -21.87 -24.38 7.04
CA GLU A 59 -20.67 -24.35 7.90
C GLU A 59 -20.01 -22.98 7.96
N TYR A 60 -20.27 -22.11 6.98
CA TYR A 60 -19.71 -20.78 6.88
C TYR A 60 -20.68 -19.69 7.34
N ILE A 61 -21.77 -20.06 8.01
CA ILE A 61 -22.75 -19.11 8.56
C ILE A 61 -22.54 -18.97 10.06
N TYR A 62 -22.35 -17.74 10.50
CA TYR A 62 -22.09 -17.38 11.89
C TYR A 62 -23.20 -16.50 12.43
N PHE A 63 -23.75 -16.88 13.58
CA PHE A 63 -24.80 -16.14 14.27
C PHE A 63 -24.17 -15.22 15.32
N CYS A 64 -24.34 -13.92 15.15
CA CYS A 64 -23.76 -12.90 16.02
C CYS A 64 -24.84 -12.28 16.91
N LYS A 65 -24.53 -12.09 18.20
CA LYS A 65 -25.36 -11.35 19.17
C LYS A 65 -24.92 -9.90 19.34
N SER A 66 -23.89 -9.50 18.61
CA SER A 66 -23.27 -8.18 18.63
C SER A 66 -23.40 -7.49 17.28
N LEU A 67 -22.88 -6.27 17.18
CA LEU A 67 -22.82 -5.51 15.93
C LEU A 67 -22.16 -6.32 14.82
N LEU A 68 -22.76 -6.34 13.63
CA LEU A 68 -22.25 -7.04 12.45
C LEU A 68 -21.17 -6.24 11.75
N GLY A 69 -21.45 -5.02 11.39
CA GLY A 69 -20.54 -4.17 10.60
C GLY A 69 -19.48 -3.52 11.49
N LEU A 70 -18.49 -4.29 11.98
CA LEU A 70 -17.44 -3.74 12.86
C LEU A 70 -16.61 -2.63 12.21
N ASP A 71 -16.51 -2.62 10.91
CA ASP A 71 -15.82 -1.55 10.17
C ASP A 71 -16.50 -0.19 10.31
N ASP A 72 -17.82 -0.18 10.52
CA ASP A 72 -18.58 1.03 10.81
C ASP A 72 -18.11 1.73 12.09
N LEU A 73 -17.46 1.01 13.02
CA LEU A 73 -16.86 1.59 14.22
C LEU A 73 -15.73 2.59 13.90
N ASN A 74 -15.17 2.56 12.70
CA ASN A 74 -14.24 3.58 12.25
C ASN A 74 -14.86 5.00 12.30
N GLN A 75 -16.18 5.12 12.29
CA GLN A 75 -16.86 6.41 12.47
C GLN A 75 -16.55 7.03 13.85
N LEU A 76 -16.26 6.22 14.86
CA LEU A 76 -15.89 6.72 16.20
C LEU A 76 -14.60 7.53 16.16
N THR A 77 -13.67 7.22 15.25
CA THR A 77 -12.42 7.96 15.12
C THR A 77 -12.61 9.38 14.58
N LYS A 78 -13.78 9.64 13.93
CA LYS A 78 -14.14 10.95 13.37
C LYS A 78 -14.80 11.87 14.38
N ILE A 79 -15.13 11.36 15.58
CA ILE A 79 -15.71 12.18 16.65
C ILE A 79 -14.65 13.17 17.13
N ASP A 80 -15.07 14.42 17.33
CA ASP A 80 -14.20 15.51 17.81
C ASP A 80 -14.00 15.38 19.33
N ARG A 81 -13.18 14.42 19.72
CA ARG A 81 -12.80 14.08 21.11
C ARG A 81 -11.34 13.68 21.14
N ASP A 82 -10.47 14.67 21.00
CA ASP A 82 -9.01 14.45 20.97
C ASP A 82 -8.47 13.89 22.30
N ASP A 83 -9.21 14.11 23.40
CA ASP A 83 -8.92 13.52 24.71
C ASP A 83 -9.06 11.98 24.76
N LEU A 84 -9.77 11.39 23.79
CA LEU A 84 -9.98 9.94 23.66
C LEU A 84 -9.11 9.32 22.56
N LYS A 85 -8.29 10.12 21.88
CA LYS A 85 -7.42 9.66 20.80
C LYS A 85 -5.99 9.57 21.27
N GLU A 86 -5.28 8.57 20.78
CA GLU A 86 -3.84 8.48 20.94
C GLU A 86 -3.14 9.60 20.16
N ASN A 87 -2.04 10.09 20.71
CA ASN A 87 -1.21 11.04 19.99
C ASN A 87 -0.66 10.39 18.72
N LEU A 88 -0.86 11.05 17.58
CA LEU A 88 -0.31 10.59 16.32
C LEU A 88 1.23 10.57 16.42
N LEU A 89 1.80 9.43 16.03
CA LEU A 89 3.24 9.34 15.87
C LEU A 89 3.67 10.18 14.66
N ILE A 90 4.25 11.32 14.92
CA ILE A 90 4.83 12.16 13.88
C ILE A 90 6.31 11.80 13.78
N GLY A 91 6.69 11.15 12.67
CA GLY A 91 8.09 10.88 12.37
C GLY A 91 8.93 12.17 12.30
N LYS A 92 10.22 12.04 12.55
CA LYS A 92 11.16 13.19 12.54
C LYS A 92 12.20 13.01 11.44
N THR A 93 12.68 14.12 10.88
CA THR A 93 13.83 14.04 9.98
C THR A 93 15.05 13.52 10.75
N HIS A 94 15.72 12.51 10.19
CA HIS A 94 16.93 11.94 10.78
C HIS A 94 17.98 13.05 11.05
N PRO A 95 18.65 13.07 12.21
CA PRO A 95 19.55 14.16 12.59
C PRO A 95 20.59 14.53 11.54
N GLU A 96 21.12 13.52 10.85
CA GLU A 96 22.15 13.70 9.82
C GLU A 96 21.62 14.30 8.51
N LEU A 97 20.30 14.29 8.31
CA LEU A 97 19.64 14.78 7.10
C LEU A 97 18.97 16.14 7.29
N LYS A 98 18.93 16.67 8.52
CA LYS A 98 18.24 17.93 8.85
C LYS A 98 18.68 19.13 8.02
N HIS A 99 19.93 19.17 7.58
CA HIS A 99 20.44 20.29 6.77
C HIS A 99 20.05 20.19 5.29
N LEU A 100 19.49 19.08 4.86
CA LEU A 100 18.99 18.94 3.49
C LEU A 100 17.68 19.71 3.30
N ASP A 101 16.90 19.88 4.37
CA ASP A 101 15.62 20.60 4.37
C ASP A 101 15.77 22.12 4.27
N LEU A 102 17.00 22.66 4.33
CA LEU A 102 17.21 24.09 4.24
C LEU A 102 16.98 24.61 2.81
N PRO A 103 16.19 25.69 2.62
CA PRO A 103 15.92 26.27 1.30
C PRO A 103 17.17 26.68 0.51
N SER A 104 18.28 26.92 1.22
CA SER A 104 19.58 27.23 0.64
C SER A 104 20.29 26.01 0.03
N ASN A 105 19.87 24.80 0.35
CA ASN A 105 20.53 23.57 -0.09
C ASN A 105 19.90 23.01 -1.38
N LYS A 106 20.09 23.71 -2.49
CA LYS A 106 19.64 23.29 -3.83
C LYS A 106 20.60 22.29 -4.50
N ASN A 107 21.67 21.89 -3.81
CA ASN A 107 22.67 21.00 -4.41
C ASN A 107 22.18 19.56 -4.42
N PRO A 108 21.93 18.93 -5.58
CA PRO A 108 21.47 17.55 -5.66
C PRO A 108 22.45 16.55 -5.04
N ASN A 109 23.73 16.87 -5.02
CA ASN A 109 24.80 16.05 -4.42
C ASN A 109 24.86 16.08 -2.88
N SER A 110 24.00 16.83 -2.20
CA SER A 110 24.13 17.04 -0.76
C SER A 110 23.98 15.78 0.07
N ILE A 111 23.00 14.92 -0.25
CA ILE A 111 22.79 13.64 0.46
C ILE A 111 23.94 12.66 0.18
N PHE A 112 24.45 12.61 -1.05
CA PHE A 112 25.56 11.72 -1.44
C PHE A 112 26.87 12.10 -0.74
N LYS A 113 27.10 13.40 -0.46
CA LYS A 113 28.27 13.84 0.33
C LYS A 113 28.21 13.31 1.77
N ILE A 114 27.03 13.21 2.36
CA ILE A 114 26.84 12.66 3.69
C ILE A 114 27.10 11.15 3.66
N LEU A 115 26.45 10.45 2.71
CA LEU A 115 26.51 8.99 2.58
C LEU A 115 27.91 8.47 2.25
N ARG A 116 28.75 9.27 1.56
CA ARG A 116 30.16 8.92 1.34
C ARG A 116 31.00 8.97 2.62
N LYS A 117 30.57 9.71 3.64
CA LYS A 117 31.29 9.83 4.90
C LYS A 117 30.89 8.78 5.92
N LYS A 118 29.61 8.36 5.89
CA LYS A 118 29.06 7.40 6.86
C LYS A 118 27.80 6.72 6.36
N ASN A 119 27.53 5.54 6.90
CA ASN A 119 26.26 4.86 6.73
C ASN A 119 25.19 5.53 7.62
N ILE A 120 23.94 5.57 7.14
CA ILE A 120 22.80 6.03 7.90
C ILE A 120 21.80 4.89 8.00
N LEU A 121 21.41 4.55 9.23
CA LEU A 121 20.33 3.61 9.50
C LEU A 121 19.03 4.42 9.71
N LEU A 122 17.99 4.07 8.97
CA LEU A 122 16.66 4.68 9.08
C LEU A 122 15.70 3.69 9.75
N HIS A 123 14.87 4.19 10.65
CA HIS A 123 13.85 3.41 11.33
C HIS A 123 12.47 4.02 11.08
N HIS A 124 11.79 3.55 10.06
CA HIS A 124 10.42 3.97 9.75
C HIS A 124 9.42 3.32 10.71
N PRO A 125 8.34 4.02 11.13
CA PRO A 125 7.92 5.38 10.76
C PRO A 125 8.53 6.51 11.62
N TYR A 126 9.49 6.21 12.52
CA TYR A 126 10.10 7.18 13.43
C TYR A 126 10.97 8.20 12.67
N ASP A 127 11.75 7.73 11.69
CA ASP A 127 12.40 8.58 10.71
C ASP A 127 11.45 8.83 9.53
N LEU A 128 11.26 10.10 9.18
CA LEU A 128 10.37 10.48 8.07
C LEU A 128 10.87 9.92 6.73
N PHE A 129 10.04 9.13 6.09
CA PHE A 129 10.31 8.59 4.76
C PHE A 129 10.53 9.69 3.72
N LYS A 130 9.72 10.76 3.79
CA LYS A 130 9.78 11.91 2.89
C LYS A 130 11.14 12.60 2.89
N THR A 131 11.73 12.83 4.08
CA THR A 131 13.00 13.56 4.22
C THR A 131 14.23 12.64 4.16
N SER A 132 14.04 11.36 3.92
CA SER A 132 15.10 10.36 3.84
C SER A 132 15.09 9.62 2.49
N VAL A 133 14.32 8.54 2.36
CA VAL A 133 14.31 7.69 1.16
C VAL A 133 13.76 8.44 -0.05
N GLU A 134 12.64 9.14 0.09
CA GLU A 134 12.06 9.93 -0.99
C GLU A 134 13.02 11.02 -1.46
N GLU A 135 13.64 11.76 -0.52
CA GLU A 135 14.63 12.79 -0.84
C GLU A 135 15.87 12.19 -1.52
N PHE A 136 16.33 11.01 -1.09
CA PHE A 136 17.44 10.30 -1.74
C PHE A 136 17.13 10.00 -3.21
N ILE A 137 15.95 9.49 -3.51
CA ILE A 137 15.54 9.16 -4.88
C ILE A 137 15.35 10.43 -5.71
N ASN A 138 14.74 11.48 -5.15
CA ASN A 138 14.60 12.77 -5.81
C ASN A 138 15.97 13.36 -6.19
N LYS A 139 16.92 13.37 -5.25
CA LYS A 139 18.29 13.86 -5.52
C LYS A 139 19.01 12.99 -6.54
N ALA A 140 18.77 11.65 -6.50
CA ALA A 140 19.34 10.76 -7.52
C ALA A 140 18.80 11.06 -8.93
N ALA A 141 17.52 11.40 -9.04
CA ALA A 141 16.92 11.77 -10.31
C ALA A 141 17.54 13.04 -10.91
N ASP A 142 17.93 14.00 -10.08
CA ASP A 142 18.39 15.31 -10.49
C ASP A 142 19.93 15.43 -10.56
N ASP A 143 20.68 14.53 -9.87
CA ASP A 143 22.16 14.59 -9.86
C ASP A 143 22.76 14.09 -11.17
N PRO A 144 23.49 14.93 -11.94
CA PRO A 144 24.07 14.50 -13.21
C PRO A 144 25.16 13.41 -13.07
N LEU A 145 25.69 13.18 -11.86
CA LEU A 145 26.67 12.12 -11.61
C LEU A 145 26.02 10.76 -11.37
N VAL A 146 24.69 10.70 -11.16
CA VAL A 146 23.97 9.44 -11.07
C VAL A 146 23.63 8.96 -12.47
N MET A 147 24.16 7.81 -12.85
CA MET A 147 24.00 7.21 -14.17
C MET A 147 22.79 6.28 -14.25
N ALA A 148 22.50 5.57 -13.15
CA ALA A 148 21.44 4.58 -13.12
C ALA A 148 20.73 4.53 -11.76
N ILE A 149 19.44 4.18 -11.77
CA ILE A 149 18.63 3.89 -10.58
C ILE A 149 18.00 2.50 -10.76
N LYS A 150 18.26 1.60 -9.81
CA LYS A 150 17.66 0.27 -9.75
C LYS A 150 16.86 0.16 -8.46
N ILE A 151 15.58 -0.18 -8.56
CA ILE A 151 14.67 -0.19 -7.42
C ILE A 151 13.67 -1.34 -7.55
N THR A 152 13.32 -1.92 -6.40
CA THR A 152 12.19 -2.85 -6.30
C THR A 152 11.03 -2.14 -5.61
N LEU A 153 9.86 -2.15 -6.24
CA LEU A 153 8.63 -1.57 -5.73
C LEU A 153 7.65 -2.70 -5.41
N TYR A 154 7.20 -2.78 -4.16
CA TYR A 154 6.22 -3.77 -3.73
C TYR A 154 4.81 -3.17 -3.73
N ARG A 155 4.60 -2.07 -3.00
CA ARG A 155 3.34 -1.32 -2.94
C ARG A 155 3.62 0.16 -3.09
N VAL A 156 3.02 0.76 -4.09
CA VAL A 156 3.19 2.18 -4.39
C VAL A 156 1.87 2.73 -4.86
N SER A 157 1.40 3.84 -4.29
CA SER A 157 0.24 4.54 -4.81
C SER A 157 0.51 5.09 -6.22
N GLN A 158 -0.55 5.26 -7.03
CA GLN A 158 -0.43 5.84 -8.38
C GLN A 158 0.22 7.23 -8.37
N ASP A 159 -0.06 8.03 -7.34
CA ASP A 159 0.49 9.39 -7.16
C ASP A 159 1.79 9.40 -6.34
N SER A 160 2.54 8.30 -6.34
CA SER A 160 3.77 8.21 -5.55
C SER A 160 4.84 9.19 -6.02
N PRO A 161 5.41 10.01 -5.12
CA PRO A 161 6.54 10.88 -5.43
C PRO A 161 7.76 10.10 -5.94
N ILE A 162 7.91 8.83 -5.55
CA ILE A 162 8.98 7.96 -6.03
C ILE A 162 8.80 7.68 -7.52
N ILE A 163 7.59 7.33 -7.97
CA ILE A 163 7.32 7.09 -9.39
C ILE A 163 7.60 8.34 -10.20
N ALA A 164 7.12 9.50 -9.73
CA ALA A 164 7.42 10.79 -10.39
C ALA A 164 8.92 11.07 -10.50
N ALA A 165 9.69 10.75 -9.46
CA ALA A 165 11.14 10.91 -9.47
C ALA A 165 11.83 9.95 -10.46
N LEU A 166 11.37 8.69 -10.54
CA LEU A 166 11.91 7.70 -11.49
C LEU A 166 11.62 8.08 -12.94
N MET A 167 10.42 8.59 -13.23
CA MET A 167 10.06 9.12 -14.56
C MET A 167 10.99 10.28 -14.94
N ARG A 168 11.15 11.25 -14.03
CA ARG A 168 12.07 12.40 -14.24
C ARG A 168 13.51 11.95 -14.43
N ALA A 169 13.96 10.90 -13.70
CA ALA A 169 15.30 10.34 -13.90
C ALA A 169 15.48 9.79 -15.32
N ALA A 170 14.49 9.07 -15.84
CA ALA A 170 14.50 8.54 -17.20
C ALA A 170 14.49 9.68 -18.25
N GLU A 171 13.68 10.72 -18.04
CA GLU A 171 13.65 11.93 -18.87
C GLU A 171 15.00 12.66 -18.88
N ASN A 172 15.71 12.63 -17.74
CA ASN A 172 17.07 13.16 -17.61
C ASN A 172 18.15 12.26 -18.24
N GLY A 173 17.75 11.18 -18.94
CA GLY A 173 18.65 10.28 -19.66
C GLY A 173 19.37 9.26 -18.80
N LYS A 174 18.89 9.00 -17.58
CA LYS A 174 19.45 7.97 -16.69
C LYS A 174 18.88 6.60 -17.03
N GLU A 175 19.66 5.55 -16.78
CA GLU A 175 19.15 4.17 -16.83
C GLU A 175 18.27 3.91 -15.60
N VAL A 176 16.98 3.66 -15.81
CA VAL A 176 16.05 3.34 -14.72
C VAL A 176 15.54 1.91 -14.88
N MET A 177 15.83 1.06 -13.89
CA MET A 177 15.33 -0.30 -13.84
C MET A 177 14.44 -0.46 -12.59
N THR A 178 13.17 -0.79 -12.82
CA THR A 178 12.21 -0.99 -11.75
C THR A 178 11.66 -2.41 -11.80
N LEU A 179 11.82 -3.15 -10.71
CA LEU A 179 11.15 -4.43 -10.51
C LEU A 179 9.86 -4.18 -9.75
N VAL A 180 8.73 -4.55 -10.34
CA VAL A 180 7.40 -4.37 -9.74
C VAL A 180 6.76 -5.73 -9.53
N GLU A 181 6.22 -5.97 -8.34
CA GLU A 181 5.42 -7.16 -8.07
C GLU A 181 4.00 -6.94 -8.58
N LEU A 182 3.58 -7.75 -9.57
CA LEU A 182 2.26 -7.65 -10.18
C LEU A 182 1.12 -8.17 -9.29
N LYS A 183 1.45 -9.10 -8.37
CA LYS A 183 0.49 -9.74 -7.48
C LYS A 183 0.80 -9.38 -6.03
N ALA A 184 0.76 -8.10 -5.69
CA ALA A 184 0.88 -7.69 -4.30
C ALA A 184 -0.41 -8.01 -3.54
N ARG A 185 -0.27 -8.69 -2.38
CA ARG A 185 -1.40 -9.08 -1.54
C ARG A 185 -2.11 -7.82 -1.00
N PHE A 186 -3.45 -7.80 -1.06
CA PHE A 186 -4.31 -6.67 -0.67
C PHE A 186 -4.16 -5.38 -1.50
N ASP A 187 -3.60 -5.45 -2.69
CA ASP A 187 -3.71 -4.35 -3.64
C ASP A 187 -5.11 -4.38 -4.29
N GLU A 188 -5.76 -3.20 -4.33
CA GLU A 188 -7.06 -2.97 -4.96
C GLU A 188 -6.94 -2.71 -6.47
#